data_c16d0ecedf5ba68ae3702b903f569337
#
_entry.id   c16d0ecedf5ba68ae3702b903f569337
#
_cell.length_a   1.000
_cell.length_b   1.000
_cell.length_c   1.000
_cell.angle_alpha   90.00
_cell.angle_beta   90.00
_cell.angle_gamma   90.00
#
_symmetry.space_group_name_H-M   'P 1'
#
loop_
_entity.id
_entity.type
_entity.pdbx_description
1 polymer ?
#
loop_
_entity_poly.entity_id
_entity_poly.type
_entity_poly.pdbx_seq_one_letter_code
_entity_poly.pdbx_strand_id
1 'polypeptide(L)'
;MKYFGTDGFRGEANVGLTVEHAYKIGRFVGWYSGANRERKARVIVGKDTRRSSYMFEAALVSGLVASGADAYMLHVIPTPGVAHQTVEGCFDCGIMISASHNPFCDNGIKLVNSDGFKMDEDVLELIEDYIDGKSEVPLATGNHIGATVDYMQGRNRYIASLIASANFSLQGVKIGIDCANGSASSVAKPVFDALGADVRVINAAPDGFNINVDCGSTHMERLQRHVVEQGLDVGFAYDGDADRCLAVDERGRVVDGDQILYVCGVYLNKHGRLSGGTVVPTIASNFGLVKSLELAGLSAVTSGVGDRHVYAKMCEGGYSLGGEQTGHTIFGDIERTGDGIMTSLRVMEVIRAERETLSQLTAPCKLLPQAQVAVHVADKDAALENMGVQNAIAEAEAALAGEGRVLVRKSGTESVIRVLAEAPDQAAADAAMKRIANALEAL
;
A
#
# COMPACT_ATOMS: atom_id res chain seq x y z
N MET A 1 -3.11 19.22 -8.46
CA MET A 1 -2.92 19.41 -7.00
C MET A 1 -1.48 19.81 -6.70
N LYS A 2 -1.26 20.68 -5.71
CA LYS A 2 0.06 21.23 -5.32
C LYS A 2 0.69 20.46 -4.16
N TYR A 3 -0.13 20.04 -3.20
CA TYR A 3 0.29 19.40 -1.95
C TYR A 3 -0.05 17.92 -1.91
N PHE A 4 -1.26 17.54 -2.33
CA PHE A 4 -1.71 16.16 -2.31
C PHE A 4 -1.26 15.41 -3.56
N GLY A 5 -0.52 14.32 -3.35
CA GLY A 5 -0.21 13.34 -4.39
C GLY A 5 -1.22 12.18 -4.40
N THR A 6 -0.91 11.11 -5.13
CA THR A 6 -1.76 9.90 -5.22
C THR A 6 -1.98 9.20 -3.87
N ASP A 7 -1.10 9.44 -2.89
CA ASP A 7 -1.14 8.79 -1.57
C ASP A 7 -1.03 9.81 -0.41
N GLY A 8 -1.82 10.88 -0.50
CA GLY A 8 -1.90 11.93 0.51
C GLY A 8 -0.88 13.06 0.34
N PHE A 9 -0.84 13.95 1.32
CA PHE A 9 0.14 15.02 1.41
C PHE A 9 1.39 14.50 2.12
N ARG A 10 2.50 14.32 1.43
CA ARG A 10 3.78 13.85 1.97
C ARG A 10 4.86 14.91 1.90
N GLY A 11 5.77 14.88 2.86
CA GLY A 11 6.95 15.73 2.88
C GLY A 11 7.80 15.50 4.11
N GLU A 12 9.03 16.03 4.09
CA GLU A 12 9.89 16.06 5.26
C GLU A 12 9.22 16.91 6.36
N ALA A 13 9.18 16.35 7.57
CA ALA A 13 8.47 16.93 8.70
C ALA A 13 9.05 18.31 9.08
N ASN A 14 8.20 19.33 9.19
CA ASN A 14 8.52 20.73 9.41
C ASN A 14 9.35 21.41 8.29
N VAL A 15 9.47 20.76 7.12
CA VAL A 15 10.07 21.34 5.91
C VAL A 15 9.01 21.39 4.81
N GLY A 16 8.64 20.26 4.21
CA GLY A 16 7.59 20.17 3.19
C GLY A 16 6.19 20.04 3.78
N LEU A 17 6.04 19.26 4.85
CA LEU A 17 4.80 19.13 5.62
C LEU A 17 5.01 19.73 7.02
N THR A 18 4.23 20.77 7.34
CA THR A 18 4.36 21.52 8.60
C THR A 18 3.18 21.30 9.54
N VAL A 19 3.36 21.67 10.81
CA VAL A 19 2.30 21.69 11.84
C VAL A 19 1.12 22.58 11.39
N GLU A 20 1.41 23.69 10.69
CA GLU A 20 0.37 24.58 10.16
C GLU A 20 -0.47 23.91 9.08
N HIS A 21 0.17 23.13 8.19
CA HIS A 21 -0.57 22.34 7.20
C HIS A 21 -1.50 21.33 7.89
N ALA A 22 -1.02 20.59 8.86
CA ALA A 22 -1.82 19.62 9.61
C ALA A 22 -3.00 20.29 10.33
N TYR A 23 -2.78 21.43 10.98
CA TYR A 23 -3.84 22.20 11.63
C TYR A 23 -4.90 22.67 10.61
N LYS A 24 -4.48 23.24 9.47
CA LYS A 24 -5.41 23.69 8.42
C LYS A 24 -6.20 22.52 7.81
N ILE A 25 -5.56 21.38 7.55
CA ILE A 25 -6.25 20.17 7.10
C ILE A 25 -7.32 19.76 8.11
N GLY A 26 -6.98 19.70 9.39
CA GLY A 26 -7.93 19.41 10.47
C GLY A 26 -9.09 20.42 10.51
N ARG A 27 -8.79 21.71 10.36
CA ARG A 27 -9.79 22.78 10.29
C ARG A 27 -10.80 22.55 9.15
N PHE A 28 -10.27 22.32 7.96
CA PHE A 28 -11.13 22.14 6.77
C PHE A 28 -11.97 20.87 6.89
N VAL A 29 -11.33 19.73 7.20
CA VAL A 29 -12.01 18.43 7.32
C VAL A 29 -13.10 18.48 8.40
N GLY A 30 -12.82 19.08 9.56
CA GLY A 30 -13.79 19.21 10.65
C GLY A 30 -15.03 20.02 10.24
N TRP A 31 -14.83 21.14 9.55
CA TRP A 31 -15.91 21.98 9.03
C TRP A 31 -16.67 21.28 7.90
N TYR A 32 -15.97 20.77 6.89
CA TYR A 32 -16.55 20.15 5.69
C TYR A 32 -17.41 18.93 6.03
N SER A 33 -16.91 18.07 6.90
CA SER A 33 -17.63 16.87 7.33
C SER A 33 -18.89 17.18 8.16
N GLY A 34 -18.96 18.37 8.76
CA GLY A 34 -20.12 18.83 9.55
C GLY A 34 -21.10 19.75 8.84
N ALA A 35 -20.72 20.32 7.68
CA ALA A 35 -21.41 21.45 7.07
C ALA A 35 -22.90 21.23 6.74
N ASN A 36 -23.33 19.98 6.52
CA ASN A 36 -24.72 19.64 6.16
C ASN A 36 -25.34 18.61 7.13
N ARG A 37 -24.90 18.61 8.39
CA ARG A 37 -25.35 17.62 9.38
C ARG A 37 -26.00 18.29 10.59
N GLU A 38 -27.03 17.66 11.13
CA GLU A 38 -27.66 18.08 12.39
C GLU A 38 -26.84 17.75 13.62
N ARG A 39 -25.82 16.86 13.47
CA ARG A 39 -24.89 16.46 14.52
C ARG A 39 -23.48 16.93 14.23
N LYS A 40 -22.64 16.99 15.27
CA LYS A 40 -21.20 17.18 15.08
C LYS A 40 -20.59 16.09 14.19
N ALA A 41 -19.67 16.48 13.32
CA ALA A 41 -18.88 15.51 12.56
C ALA A 41 -18.04 14.66 13.51
N ARG A 42 -17.87 13.39 13.17
CA ARG A 42 -17.03 12.43 13.88
C ARG A 42 -15.90 12.04 12.96
N VAL A 43 -14.68 12.43 13.33
CA VAL A 43 -13.48 12.16 12.53
C VAL A 43 -12.54 11.25 13.32
N ILE A 44 -12.13 10.15 12.70
CA ILE A 44 -11.20 9.21 13.32
C ILE A 44 -9.77 9.48 12.86
N VAL A 45 -8.80 9.41 13.76
CA VAL A 45 -7.40 9.75 13.49
C VAL A 45 -6.50 8.61 13.96
N GLY A 46 -5.72 8.06 13.03
CA GLY A 46 -4.67 7.07 13.30
C GLY A 46 -3.30 7.59 12.87
N LYS A 47 -2.26 6.94 13.34
CA LYS A 47 -0.88 7.28 13.02
C LYS A 47 0.03 6.08 13.03
N ASP A 48 1.18 6.21 12.34
CA ASP A 48 2.30 5.29 12.49
C ASP A 48 3.19 5.66 13.69
N THR A 49 4.33 5.02 13.79
CA THR A 49 5.23 5.12 14.94
C THR A 49 6.24 6.27 14.83
N ARG A 50 6.25 7.06 13.76
CA ARG A 50 7.18 8.18 13.55
C ARG A 50 7.08 9.19 14.70
N ARG A 51 8.23 9.73 15.11
CA ARG A 51 8.26 10.76 16.15
C ARG A 51 7.41 11.97 15.78
N SER A 52 7.46 12.40 14.52
CA SER A 52 6.68 13.53 14.01
C SER A 52 5.17 13.27 13.95
N SER A 53 4.73 12.01 13.92
CA SER A 53 3.30 11.67 13.89
C SER A 53 2.54 12.16 15.12
N TYR A 54 3.19 12.19 16.28
CA TYR A 54 2.59 12.75 17.52
C TYR A 54 2.37 14.27 17.44
N MET A 55 3.31 14.98 16.83
CA MET A 55 3.21 16.42 16.61
C MET A 55 2.09 16.75 15.63
N PHE A 56 2.02 16.03 14.51
CA PHE A 56 0.98 16.23 13.51
C PHE A 56 -0.41 15.82 14.01
N GLU A 57 -0.52 14.75 14.79
CA GLU A 57 -1.78 14.37 15.45
C GLU A 57 -2.31 15.50 16.33
N ALA A 58 -1.46 16.08 17.18
CA ALA A 58 -1.88 17.17 18.07
C ALA A 58 -2.37 18.40 17.30
N ALA A 59 -1.69 18.79 16.23
CA ALA A 59 -2.08 19.93 15.39
C ALA A 59 -3.39 19.65 14.63
N LEU A 60 -3.51 18.49 14.02
CA LEU A 60 -4.66 18.07 13.24
C LEU A 60 -5.91 17.95 14.13
N VAL A 61 -5.79 17.32 15.28
CA VAL A 61 -6.88 17.18 16.27
C VAL A 61 -7.32 18.57 16.76
N SER A 62 -6.38 19.48 17.04
CA SER A 62 -6.71 20.87 17.40
C SER A 62 -7.52 21.58 16.31
N GLY A 63 -7.17 21.37 15.04
CA GLY A 63 -7.92 21.89 13.90
C GLY A 63 -9.33 21.33 13.80
N LEU A 64 -9.50 20.03 13.97
CA LEU A 64 -10.80 19.34 13.95
C LEU A 64 -11.74 19.91 15.02
N VAL A 65 -11.31 19.95 16.28
CA VAL A 65 -12.17 20.39 17.38
C VAL A 65 -12.47 21.90 17.29
N ALA A 66 -11.53 22.71 16.81
CA ALA A 66 -11.73 24.14 16.55
C ALA A 66 -12.76 24.43 15.45
N SER A 67 -13.05 23.47 14.60
CA SER A 67 -14.06 23.54 13.54
C SER A 67 -15.37 22.80 13.88
N GLY A 68 -15.50 22.29 15.12
CA GLY A 68 -16.73 21.70 15.63
C GLY A 68 -16.85 20.19 15.46
N ALA A 69 -15.85 19.51 14.90
CA ALA A 69 -15.84 18.06 14.79
C ALA A 69 -15.32 17.40 16.08
N ASP A 70 -15.88 16.24 16.44
CA ASP A 70 -15.32 15.39 17.47
C ASP A 70 -14.23 14.50 16.86
N ALA A 71 -13.02 14.55 17.44
CA ALA A 71 -11.84 13.82 17.00
C ALA A 71 -11.63 12.56 17.83
N TYR A 72 -11.67 11.39 17.19
CA TYR A 72 -11.51 10.08 17.81
C TYR A 72 -10.11 9.53 17.54
N MET A 73 -9.28 9.42 18.56
CA MET A 73 -7.87 9.05 18.42
C MET A 73 -7.67 7.53 18.56
N LEU A 74 -7.28 6.88 17.47
CA LEU A 74 -6.91 5.45 17.42
C LEU A 74 -5.48 5.20 17.90
N HIS A 75 -4.68 6.27 17.99
CA HIS A 75 -3.24 6.18 18.22
C HIS A 75 -2.51 5.37 17.14
N VAL A 76 -1.52 4.54 17.51
CA VAL A 76 -0.75 3.75 16.55
C VAL A 76 -1.60 2.59 16.03
N ILE A 77 -1.88 2.62 14.71
CA ILE A 77 -2.69 1.63 14.00
C ILE A 77 -2.27 1.59 12.52
N PRO A 78 -2.38 0.45 11.82
CA PRO A 78 -2.23 0.37 10.36
C PRO A 78 -3.19 1.27 9.57
N THR A 79 -2.77 1.73 8.39
CA THR A 79 -3.63 2.49 7.46
C THR A 79 -4.96 1.78 7.18
N PRO A 80 -4.97 0.46 6.83
CA PRO A 80 -6.23 -0.26 6.64
C PRO A 80 -7.11 -0.29 7.90
N GLY A 81 -6.52 -0.28 9.09
CA GLY A 81 -7.28 -0.19 10.35
C GLY A 81 -8.03 1.14 10.50
N VAL A 82 -7.48 2.25 10.00
CA VAL A 82 -8.19 3.54 9.94
C VAL A 82 -9.35 3.46 8.96
N ALA A 83 -9.13 2.95 7.74
CA ALA A 83 -10.17 2.80 6.73
C ALA A 83 -11.31 1.88 7.22
N HIS A 84 -10.96 0.72 7.78
CA HIS A 84 -11.91 -0.24 8.35
C HIS A 84 -12.75 0.39 9.46
N GLN A 85 -12.12 1.08 10.42
CA GLN A 85 -12.84 1.70 11.54
C GLN A 85 -13.65 2.92 11.11
N THR A 86 -13.29 3.60 10.02
CA THR A 86 -14.11 4.68 9.45
C THR A 86 -15.47 4.15 9.04
N VAL A 87 -15.50 3.03 8.34
CA VAL A 87 -16.75 2.37 7.88
C VAL A 87 -17.51 1.73 9.05
N GLU A 88 -16.84 0.85 9.80
CA GLU A 88 -17.47 0.06 10.87
C GLU A 88 -18.02 0.94 11.99
N GLY A 89 -17.31 2.03 12.33
CA GLY A 89 -17.74 2.98 13.35
C GLY A 89 -18.66 4.09 12.84
N CYS A 90 -19.04 4.08 11.55
CA CYS A 90 -19.83 5.13 10.90
C CYS A 90 -19.26 6.53 11.14
N PHE A 91 -17.94 6.70 10.95
CA PHE A 91 -17.28 7.99 11.01
C PHE A 91 -17.47 8.75 9.70
N ASP A 92 -17.42 10.07 9.76
CA ASP A 92 -17.62 10.93 8.60
C ASP A 92 -16.35 11.06 7.75
N CYS A 93 -15.19 10.87 8.37
CA CYS A 93 -13.89 10.88 7.73
C CYS A 93 -12.87 10.12 8.59
N GLY A 94 -11.92 9.47 7.94
CA GLY A 94 -10.73 8.89 8.54
C GLY A 94 -9.47 9.63 8.13
N ILE A 95 -8.53 9.78 9.04
CA ILE A 95 -7.25 10.43 8.79
C ILE A 95 -6.13 9.52 9.27
N MET A 96 -5.19 9.20 8.37
CA MET A 96 -3.97 8.48 8.72
C MET A 96 -2.76 9.37 8.61
N ILE A 97 -1.94 9.42 9.64
CA ILE A 97 -0.68 10.17 9.69
C ILE A 97 0.47 9.17 9.48
N SER A 98 0.96 9.10 8.26
CA SER A 98 2.06 8.22 7.83
C SER A 98 2.62 8.60 6.48
N ALA A 99 3.90 8.31 6.26
CA ALA A 99 4.55 8.32 4.96
C ALA A 99 4.92 6.90 4.48
N SER A 100 4.20 5.86 4.94
CA SER A 100 4.38 4.46 4.52
C SER A 100 5.83 4.00 4.67
N HIS A 101 6.47 3.60 3.57
CA HIS A 101 7.84 3.07 3.54
C HIS A 101 8.96 4.14 3.52
N ASN A 102 8.62 5.43 3.51
CA ASN A 102 9.62 6.51 3.53
C ASN A 102 10.46 6.51 4.82
N PRO A 103 11.65 7.13 4.82
CA PRO A 103 12.46 7.35 6.02
C PRO A 103 11.68 8.07 7.14
N PHE A 104 12.15 7.95 8.38
CA PHE A 104 11.49 8.51 9.56
C PHE A 104 11.34 10.04 9.55
N CYS A 105 12.22 10.75 8.84
CA CYS A 105 12.18 12.21 8.69
C CYS A 105 10.99 12.70 7.87
N ASP A 106 10.49 11.88 6.95
CA ASP A 106 9.28 12.16 6.21
C ASP A 106 8.03 11.83 7.03
N ASN A 107 6.92 12.49 6.71
CA ASN A 107 5.60 12.10 7.17
C ASN A 107 4.55 12.42 6.10
N GLY A 108 3.30 12.02 6.37
CA GLY A 108 2.20 12.27 5.45
C GLY A 108 0.86 12.33 6.17
N ILE A 109 -0.13 12.89 5.48
CA ILE A 109 -1.53 12.91 5.91
C ILE A 109 -2.36 12.35 4.78
N LYS A 110 -2.99 11.19 5.02
CA LYS A 110 -3.90 10.50 4.12
C LYS A 110 -5.32 10.70 4.63
N LEU A 111 -6.25 11.03 3.73
CA LEU A 111 -7.66 11.23 4.06
C LEU A 111 -8.49 10.11 3.46
N VAL A 112 -9.44 9.61 4.26
CA VAL A 112 -10.36 8.52 3.90
C VAL A 112 -11.78 9.05 4.08
N ASN A 113 -12.63 8.88 3.07
CA ASN A 113 -14.05 9.27 3.15
C ASN A 113 -14.87 8.28 4.00
N SER A 114 -16.13 8.59 4.25
CA SER A 114 -17.02 7.77 5.08
C SER A 114 -17.20 6.33 4.61
N ASP A 115 -16.96 6.08 3.33
CA ASP A 115 -17.07 4.74 2.72
C ASP A 115 -15.77 3.93 2.79
N GLY A 116 -14.72 4.49 3.40
CA GLY A 116 -13.43 3.80 3.56
C GLY A 116 -12.48 3.96 2.36
N PHE A 117 -12.83 4.83 1.40
CA PHE A 117 -11.98 5.13 0.24
C PHE A 117 -11.09 6.34 0.47
N LYS A 118 -10.06 6.46 -0.34
CA LYS A 118 -9.30 7.71 -0.41
C LYS A 118 -10.24 8.88 -0.73
N MET A 119 -10.02 10.00 -0.08
CA MET A 119 -10.79 11.22 -0.29
C MET A 119 -10.81 11.63 -1.76
N ASP A 120 -11.95 12.14 -2.22
CA ASP A 120 -12.16 12.57 -3.59
C ASP A 120 -11.27 13.77 -3.95
N GLU A 121 -10.83 13.84 -5.21
CA GLU A 121 -9.88 14.85 -5.67
C GLU A 121 -10.41 16.28 -5.56
N ASP A 122 -11.69 16.47 -5.84
CA ASP A 122 -12.37 17.77 -5.71
C ASP A 122 -12.34 18.28 -4.26
N VAL A 123 -12.49 17.38 -3.28
CA VAL A 123 -12.36 17.75 -1.86
C VAL A 123 -10.92 18.06 -1.49
N LEU A 124 -9.95 17.32 -2.04
CA LEU A 124 -8.53 17.60 -1.82
C LEU A 124 -8.12 18.96 -2.40
N GLU A 125 -8.64 19.35 -3.58
CA GLU A 125 -8.42 20.68 -4.18
C GLU A 125 -8.98 21.79 -3.29
N LEU A 126 -10.17 21.60 -2.71
CA LEU A 126 -10.75 22.56 -1.76
C LEU A 126 -9.90 22.71 -0.49
N ILE A 127 -9.28 21.63 -0.02
CA ILE A 127 -8.34 21.67 1.11
C ILE A 127 -7.09 22.49 0.73
N GLU A 128 -6.54 22.26 -0.47
CA GLU A 128 -5.39 23.03 -0.97
C GLU A 128 -5.71 24.54 -1.07
N ASP A 129 -6.89 24.89 -1.58
CA ASP A 129 -7.35 26.28 -1.65
C ASP A 129 -7.46 26.93 -0.26
N TYR A 130 -7.91 26.17 0.74
CA TYR A 130 -7.93 26.66 2.12
C TYR A 130 -6.51 26.78 2.71
N ILE A 131 -5.60 25.86 2.44
CA ILE A 131 -4.20 25.93 2.86
C ILE A 131 -3.54 27.19 2.28
N ASP A 132 -3.79 27.50 1.02
CA ASP A 132 -3.26 28.67 0.31
C ASP A 132 -3.98 30.00 0.67
N GLY A 133 -5.01 29.95 1.54
CA GLY A 133 -5.74 31.15 2.00
C GLY A 133 -6.73 31.71 0.98
N LYS A 134 -7.16 30.92 -0.01
CA LYS A 134 -8.17 31.32 -1.02
C LYS A 134 -9.61 31.16 -0.52
N SER A 135 -9.81 30.43 0.57
CA SER A 135 -11.11 30.21 1.21
C SER A 135 -11.00 30.35 2.72
N GLU A 136 -12.12 30.57 3.39
CA GLU A 136 -12.21 30.72 4.84
C GLU A 136 -13.08 29.61 5.43
N VAL A 137 -12.65 29.11 6.61
CA VAL A 137 -13.39 28.15 7.43
C VAL A 137 -13.73 28.80 8.77
N PRO A 138 -14.99 28.87 9.19
CA PRO A 138 -15.37 29.50 10.46
C PRO A 138 -14.86 28.70 11.66
N LEU A 139 -14.62 29.38 12.77
CA LEU A 139 -14.34 28.75 14.07
C LEU A 139 -15.63 28.39 14.76
N ALA A 140 -15.69 27.22 15.35
CA ALA A 140 -16.75 26.85 16.27
C ALA A 140 -16.59 27.61 17.60
N THR A 141 -17.72 27.97 18.23
CA THR A 141 -17.75 28.69 19.50
C THR A 141 -18.70 28.03 20.50
N GLY A 142 -18.46 28.23 21.78
CA GLY A 142 -19.31 27.75 22.85
C GLY A 142 -19.51 26.23 22.80
N ASN A 143 -20.77 25.78 22.80
CA ASN A 143 -21.14 24.36 22.73
C ASN A 143 -20.94 23.70 21.36
N HIS A 144 -20.59 24.47 20.35
CA HIS A 144 -20.26 23.95 19.02
C HIS A 144 -18.80 23.48 18.89
N ILE A 145 -17.91 23.86 19.80
CA ILE A 145 -16.53 23.34 19.83
C ILE A 145 -16.58 21.81 19.96
N GLY A 146 -15.75 21.11 19.17
CA GLY A 146 -15.66 19.66 19.19
C GLY A 146 -14.96 19.13 20.44
N ALA A 147 -14.96 17.83 20.61
CA ALA A 147 -14.27 17.12 21.69
C ALA A 147 -13.19 16.17 21.16
N THR A 148 -12.21 15.86 22.00
CA THR A 148 -11.27 14.76 21.76
C THR A 148 -11.74 13.52 22.50
N VAL A 149 -11.69 12.37 21.83
CA VAL A 149 -12.08 11.07 22.37
C VAL A 149 -10.93 10.09 22.20
N ASP A 150 -10.47 9.51 23.30
CA ASP A 150 -9.57 8.36 23.24
C ASP A 150 -10.33 7.14 22.73
N TYR A 151 -9.95 6.61 21.57
CA TYR A 151 -10.67 5.52 20.89
C TYR A 151 -9.80 4.28 20.68
N MET A 152 -8.94 3.93 21.64
CA MET A 152 -8.10 2.72 21.59
C MET A 152 -8.91 1.43 21.32
N GLN A 153 -10.16 1.37 21.72
CA GLN A 153 -11.05 0.24 21.44
C GLN A 153 -11.27 0.00 19.93
N GLY A 154 -11.13 1.03 19.09
CA GLY A 154 -11.20 0.87 17.64
C GLY A 154 -10.09 -0.04 17.09
N ARG A 155 -8.86 0.07 17.62
CA ARG A 155 -7.76 -0.85 17.29
C ARG A 155 -8.11 -2.29 17.67
N ASN A 156 -8.69 -2.50 18.85
CA ASN A 156 -9.08 -3.84 19.30
C ASN A 156 -10.19 -4.43 18.42
N ARG A 157 -11.11 -3.60 17.92
CA ARG A 157 -12.15 -4.03 16.96
C ARG A 157 -11.52 -4.44 15.63
N TYR A 158 -10.55 -3.68 15.13
CA TYR A 158 -9.81 -4.05 13.92
C TYR A 158 -9.06 -5.37 14.10
N ILE A 159 -8.37 -5.60 15.21
CA ILE A 159 -7.76 -6.89 15.55
C ILE A 159 -8.82 -8.02 15.55
N ALA A 160 -9.96 -7.78 16.17
CA ALA A 160 -11.04 -8.77 16.23
C ALA A 160 -11.61 -9.08 14.83
N SER A 161 -11.75 -8.10 13.95
CA SER A 161 -12.22 -8.31 12.57
C SER A 161 -11.23 -9.14 11.76
N LEU A 162 -9.92 -8.87 11.89
CA LEU A 162 -8.87 -9.69 11.26
C LEU A 162 -8.92 -11.15 11.73
N ILE A 163 -9.04 -11.38 13.05
CA ILE A 163 -9.18 -12.73 13.61
C ILE A 163 -10.45 -13.40 13.09
N ALA A 164 -11.57 -12.70 13.08
CA ALA A 164 -12.86 -13.22 12.62
C ALA A 164 -12.87 -13.54 11.11
N SER A 165 -12.01 -12.90 10.32
CA SER A 165 -11.88 -13.18 8.89
C SER A 165 -11.20 -14.53 8.59
N ALA A 166 -10.51 -15.11 9.57
CA ALA A 166 -9.79 -16.37 9.42
C ALA A 166 -10.65 -17.55 9.90
N ASN A 167 -11.03 -18.43 8.96
CA ASN A 167 -11.80 -19.64 9.24
C ASN A 167 -10.92 -20.88 9.39
N PHE A 168 -9.69 -20.71 9.90
CA PHE A 168 -8.68 -21.78 10.04
C PHE A 168 -7.85 -21.57 11.30
N SER A 169 -7.20 -22.64 11.76
CA SER A 169 -6.26 -22.60 12.88
C SER A 169 -4.82 -22.61 12.36
N LEU A 170 -3.97 -21.86 13.04
CA LEU A 170 -2.53 -21.82 12.80
C LEU A 170 -1.74 -22.63 13.85
N GLN A 171 -2.41 -23.48 14.63
CA GLN A 171 -1.74 -24.32 15.63
C GLN A 171 -0.66 -25.19 14.99
N GLY A 172 0.54 -25.10 15.54
CA GLY A 172 1.72 -25.82 15.07
C GLY A 172 2.46 -25.17 13.89
N VAL A 173 2.01 -24.00 13.42
CA VAL A 173 2.70 -23.23 12.36
C VAL A 173 3.63 -22.21 13.00
N LYS A 174 4.88 -22.15 12.51
CA LYS A 174 5.92 -21.21 12.94
C LYS A 174 6.01 -20.06 11.95
N ILE A 175 5.71 -18.85 12.40
CA ILE A 175 5.61 -17.66 11.54
C ILE A 175 6.61 -16.60 11.98
N GLY A 176 7.43 -16.11 11.06
CA GLY A 176 8.25 -14.92 11.22
C GLY A 176 7.48 -13.66 10.85
N ILE A 177 7.57 -12.61 11.66
CA ILE A 177 6.92 -11.32 11.35
C ILE A 177 7.94 -10.20 11.50
N ASP A 178 8.12 -9.43 10.44
CA ASP A 178 8.86 -8.16 10.46
C ASP A 178 7.85 -7.00 10.44
N CYS A 179 7.78 -6.25 11.55
CA CYS A 179 6.85 -5.15 11.71
C CYS A 179 7.40 -3.80 11.23
N ALA A 180 8.57 -3.76 10.59
CA ALA A 180 9.23 -2.52 10.14
C ALA A 180 9.39 -1.44 11.24
N ASN A 181 9.34 -1.80 12.52
CA ASN A 181 9.17 -0.88 13.65
C ASN A 181 8.00 0.11 13.44
N GLY A 182 7.03 -0.27 12.62
CA GLY A 182 5.86 0.51 12.21
C GLY A 182 4.58 0.12 12.97
N SER A 183 3.46 0.48 12.38
CA SER A 183 2.13 0.31 12.98
C SER A 183 1.70 -1.15 13.17
N ALA A 184 2.24 -2.08 12.37
CA ALA A 184 2.02 -3.53 12.54
C ALA A 184 2.48 -4.04 13.90
N SER A 185 3.42 -3.37 14.58
CA SER A 185 3.98 -3.78 15.87
C SER A 185 2.91 -3.98 16.97
N SER A 186 1.80 -3.26 16.88
CA SER A 186 0.71 -3.32 17.86
C SER A 186 -0.43 -4.26 17.47
N VAL A 187 -0.45 -4.81 16.25
CA VAL A 187 -1.59 -5.53 15.69
C VAL A 187 -1.23 -6.94 15.22
N ALA A 188 -0.12 -7.11 14.49
CA ALA A 188 0.17 -8.37 13.81
C ALA A 188 0.31 -9.55 14.78
N LYS A 189 1.19 -9.46 15.79
CA LYS A 189 1.39 -10.54 16.75
C LYS A 189 0.10 -10.97 17.46
N PRO A 190 -0.73 -10.07 18.04
CA PRO A 190 -2.00 -10.46 18.65
C PRO A 190 -2.94 -11.24 17.73
N VAL A 191 -2.99 -10.90 16.44
CA VAL A 191 -3.83 -11.59 15.45
C VAL A 191 -3.37 -13.04 15.27
N PHE A 192 -2.08 -13.26 15.00
CA PHE A 192 -1.53 -14.59 14.76
C PHE A 192 -1.48 -15.46 16.03
N ASP A 193 -1.22 -14.88 17.20
CA ASP A 193 -1.30 -15.58 18.49
C ASP A 193 -2.71 -16.10 18.75
N ALA A 194 -3.73 -15.26 18.48
CA ALA A 194 -5.13 -15.67 18.68
C ALA A 194 -5.55 -16.84 17.76
N LEU A 195 -4.92 -16.98 16.60
CA LEU A 195 -5.13 -18.10 15.68
C LEU A 195 -4.28 -19.35 16.03
N GLY A 196 -3.41 -19.26 17.05
CA GLY A 196 -2.62 -20.36 17.59
C GLY A 196 -1.26 -20.56 16.95
N ALA A 197 -0.72 -19.60 16.22
CA ALA A 197 0.61 -19.67 15.61
C ALA A 197 1.75 -19.55 16.65
N ASP A 198 2.91 -20.21 16.40
CA ASP A 198 4.18 -19.88 17.07
C ASP A 198 4.84 -18.71 16.37
N VAL A 199 4.64 -17.51 16.91
CA VAL A 199 5.03 -16.24 16.25
C VAL A 199 6.38 -15.75 16.72
N ARG A 200 7.31 -15.54 15.79
CA ARG A 200 8.63 -14.95 16.00
C ARG A 200 8.68 -13.57 15.37
N VAL A 201 8.65 -12.53 16.20
CA VAL A 201 8.59 -11.13 15.73
C VAL A 201 9.97 -10.49 15.77
N ILE A 202 10.32 -9.79 14.70
CA ILE A 202 11.48 -8.91 14.62
C ILE A 202 11.02 -7.48 14.29
N ASN A 203 11.87 -6.49 14.58
CA ASN A 203 11.61 -5.07 14.28
C ASN A 203 10.23 -4.58 14.77
N ALA A 204 9.90 -4.87 16.05
CA ALA A 204 8.64 -4.48 16.69
C ALA A 204 8.84 -3.62 17.95
N ALA A 205 9.96 -2.92 18.06
CA ALA A 205 10.27 -2.02 19.17
C ALA A 205 10.49 -0.58 18.64
N PRO A 206 9.43 0.12 18.23
CA PRO A 206 9.52 1.45 17.65
C PRO A 206 10.04 2.47 18.68
N ASP A 207 11.01 3.31 18.28
CA ASP A 207 11.54 4.42 19.07
C ASP A 207 11.19 5.82 18.48
N GLY A 208 10.50 5.80 17.34
CA GLY A 208 10.10 6.99 16.59
C GLY A 208 11.06 7.40 15.48
N PHE A 209 12.25 6.77 15.40
CA PHE A 209 13.29 7.05 14.42
C PHE A 209 13.69 5.81 13.61
N ASN A 210 13.40 4.62 14.09
CA ASN A 210 13.82 3.35 13.51
C ASN A 210 12.78 2.70 12.55
N ILE A 211 11.67 3.37 12.24
CA ILE A 211 10.68 2.89 11.28
C ILE A 211 11.31 2.72 9.89
N ASN A 212 11.13 1.56 9.26
CA ASN A 212 11.67 1.18 7.94
C ASN A 212 13.23 1.17 7.84
N VAL A 213 13.95 1.36 8.92
CA VAL A 213 15.43 1.36 8.89
C VAL A 213 15.94 -0.07 8.82
N ASP A 214 16.46 -0.46 7.66
CA ASP A 214 16.97 -1.81 7.36
C ASP A 214 16.00 -2.93 7.76
N CYS A 215 14.69 -2.72 7.55
CA CYS A 215 13.64 -3.66 7.96
C CYS A 215 12.36 -3.46 7.15
N GLY A 216 11.41 -4.39 7.33
CA GLY A 216 10.11 -4.39 6.68
C GLY A 216 10.16 -4.80 5.20
N SER A 217 9.08 -4.49 4.46
CA SER A 217 8.88 -4.96 3.09
C SER A 217 9.87 -4.38 2.07
N THR A 218 10.63 -3.34 2.42
CA THR A 218 11.68 -2.76 1.56
C THR A 218 13.08 -3.32 1.84
N HIS A 219 13.27 -4.08 2.93
CA HIS A 219 14.55 -4.65 3.37
C HIS A 219 14.32 -6.07 3.91
N MET A 220 14.19 -7.03 3.01
CA MET A 220 13.78 -8.40 3.32
C MET A 220 14.88 -9.30 3.89
N GLU A 221 16.15 -8.91 3.78
CA GLU A 221 17.32 -9.75 4.05
C GLU A 221 17.35 -10.25 5.49
N ARG A 222 16.87 -9.44 6.43
CA ARG A 222 16.83 -9.82 7.85
C ARG A 222 15.77 -10.87 8.10
N LEU A 223 14.58 -10.72 7.50
CA LEU A 223 13.51 -11.70 7.62
C LEU A 223 13.88 -13.01 6.90
N GLN A 224 14.51 -12.96 5.73
CA GLN A 224 14.98 -14.14 5.01
C GLN A 224 15.92 -15.00 5.87
N ARG A 225 16.92 -14.37 6.48
CA ARG A 225 17.83 -15.06 7.43
C ARG A 225 17.08 -15.61 8.63
N HIS A 226 16.18 -14.80 9.21
CA HIS A 226 15.40 -15.20 10.38
C HIS A 226 14.55 -16.44 10.11
N VAL A 227 13.88 -16.52 8.96
CA VAL A 227 13.08 -17.69 8.55
C VAL A 227 13.95 -18.94 8.50
N VAL A 228 15.09 -18.88 7.83
CA VAL A 228 15.98 -20.04 7.66
C VAL A 228 16.63 -20.46 8.98
N GLU A 229 17.19 -19.51 9.73
CA GLU A 229 17.92 -19.80 10.98
C GLU A 229 17.02 -20.35 12.09
N GLN A 230 15.76 -19.91 12.14
CA GLN A 230 14.79 -20.35 13.13
C GLN A 230 13.94 -21.54 12.66
N GLY A 231 14.11 -22.00 11.42
CA GLY A 231 13.31 -23.08 10.83
C GLY A 231 11.82 -22.76 10.85
N LEU A 232 11.45 -21.56 10.36
CA LEU A 232 10.08 -21.11 10.28
C LEU A 232 9.41 -21.60 8.99
N ASP A 233 8.10 -21.80 9.04
CA ASP A 233 7.33 -22.27 7.89
C ASP A 233 7.12 -21.15 6.86
N VAL A 234 7.05 -19.89 7.31
CA VAL A 234 6.84 -18.71 6.48
C VAL A 234 7.25 -17.45 7.24
N GLY A 235 7.61 -16.39 6.51
CA GLY A 235 7.82 -15.05 7.06
C GLY A 235 6.93 -14.03 6.36
N PHE A 236 6.50 -12.97 7.08
CA PHE A 236 5.79 -11.82 6.52
C PHE A 236 6.46 -10.52 6.95
N ALA A 237 6.66 -9.62 6.00
CA ALA A 237 7.18 -8.28 6.25
C ALA A 237 6.16 -7.23 5.81
N TYR A 238 5.93 -6.27 6.68
CA TYR A 238 5.07 -5.12 6.42
C TYR A 238 5.91 -3.86 6.17
N ASP A 239 5.30 -2.83 5.63
CA ASP A 239 5.88 -1.48 5.63
C ASP A 239 5.42 -0.67 6.85
N GLY A 240 5.83 0.59 6.95
CA GLY A 240 5.64 1.40 8.16
C GLY A 240 4.19 1.58 8.61
N ASP A 241 3.23 1.62 7.68
CA ASP A 241 1.80 1.72 7.98
C ASP A 241 1.00 0.47 7.59
N ALA A 242 1.72 -0.61 7.26
CA ALA A 242 1.22 -1.96 7.09
C ALA A 242 0.06 -2.10 6.07
N ASP A 243 0.03 -1.25 5.05
CA ASP A 243 -0.85 -1.41 3.89
C ASP A 243 -0.26 -2.37 2.84
N ARG A 244 1.02 -2.77 3.01
CA ARG A 244 1.77 -3.72 2.18
C ARG A 244 2.22 -4.93 2.97
N CYS A 245 2.30 -6.07 2.27
CA CYS A 245 2.86 -7.32 2.77
C CYS A 245 3.68 -8.01 1.69
N LEU A 246 4.93 -8.35 2.00
CA LEU A 246 5.70 -9.33 1.27
C LEU A 246 5.93 -10.56 2.13
N ALA A 247 6.14 -11.71 1.51
CA ALA A 247 6.38 -12.94 2.24
C ALA A 247 7.78 -13.51 1.98
N VAL A 248 8.19 -14.42 2.85
CA VAL A 248 9.40 -15.24 2.70
C VAL A 248 9.00 -16.69 2.85
N ASP A 249 9.35 -17.53 1.88
CA ASP A 249 9.08 -18.97 1.94
C ASP A 249 10.01 -19.67 2.94
N GLU A 250 9.73 -20.93 3.24
CA GLU A 250 10.49 -21.78 4.17
C GLU A 250 11.97 -21.98 3.76
N ARG A 251 12.33 -21.59 2.55
CA ARG A 251 13.70 -21.66 2.00
C ARG A 251 14.42 -20.30 2.05
N GLY A 252 13.78 -19.27 2.62
CA GLY A 252 14.34 -17.93 2.71
C GLY A 252 14.23 -17.11 1.42
N ARG A 253 13.40 -17.51 0.43
CA ARG A 253 13.20 -16.76 -0.80
C ARG A 253 12.06 -15.76 -0.61
N VAL A 254 12.25 -14.56 -1.13
CA VAL A 254 11.20 -13.53 -1.15
C VAL A 254 10.08 -13.98 -2.08
N VAL A 255 8.86 -13.81 -1.63
CA VAL A 255 7.61 -13.93 -2.38
C VAL A 255 6.99 -12.54 -2.43
N ASP A 256 7.04 -11.92 -3.60
CA ASP A 256 6.56 -10.56 -3.80
C ASP A 256 5.04 -10.48 -4.02
N GLY A 257 4.52 -9.25 -4.19
CA GLY A 257 3.09 -9.04 -4.37
C GLY A 257 2.53 -9.72 -5.62
N ASP A 258 3.31 -9.85 -6.68
CA ASP A 258 2.89 -10.54 -7.90
C ASP A 258 2.68 -12.04 -7.64
N GLN A 259 3.60 -12.67 -6.92
CA GLN A 259 3.47 -14.08 -6.53
C GLN A 259 2.34 -14.30 -5.52
N ILE A 260 2.10 -13.34 -4.61
CA ILE A 260 0.95 -13.36 -3.69
C ILE A 260 -0.36 -13.29 -4.48
N LEU A 261 -0.46 -12.38 -5.47
CA LEU A 261 -1.63 -12.30 -6.36
C LEU A 261 -1.87 -13.60 -7.11
N TYR A 262 -0.81 -14.26 -7.60
CA TYR A 262 -0.92 -15.55 -8.25
C TYR A 262 -1.48 -16.63 -7.31
N VAL A 263 -0.85 -16.81 -6.14
CA VAL A 263 -1.24 -17.83 -5.15
C VAL A 263 -2.68 -17.64 -4.69
N CYS A 264 -3.04 -16.40 -4.31
CA CYS A 264 -4.40 -16.08 -3.87
C CYS A 264 -5.41 -16.17 -5.02
N GLY A 265 -5.04 -15.73 -6.24
CA GLY A 265 -5.91 -15.77 -7.41
C GLY A 265 -6.28 -17.20 -7.81
N VAL A 266 -5.29 -18.09 -7.90
CA VAL A 266 -5.52 -19.51 -8.20
C VAL A 266 -6.42 -20.17 -7.14
N TYR A 267 -6.14 -19.93 -5.88
CA TYR A 267 -6.95 -20.46 -4.77
C TYR A 267 -8.39 -19.95 -4.81
N LEU A 268 -8.59 -18.64 -4.93
CA LEU A 268 -9.92 -18.03 -4.98
C LEU A 268 -10.72 -18.52 -6.19
N ASN A 269 -10.08 -18.68 -7.34
CA ASN A 269 -10.73 -19.21 -8.54
C ASN A 269 -11.18 -20.67 -8.36
N LYS A 270 -10.30 -21.52 -7.80
CA LYS A 270 -10.62 -22.91 -7.47
C LYS A 270 -11.84 -23.06 -6.58
N HIS A 271 -12.05 -22.09 -5.69
CA HIS A 271 -13.17 -22.06 -4.74
C HIS A 271 -14.37 -21.21 -5.18
N GLY A 272 -14.40 -20.73 -6.44
CA GLY A 272 -15.50 -19.92 -6.98
C GLY A 272 -15.63 -18.53 -6.34
N ARG A 273 -14.55 -18.00 -5.75
CA ARG A 273 -14.49 -16.72 -5.05
C ARG A 273 -13.74 -15.63 -5.84
N LEU A 274 -13.18 -15.95 -7.01
CA LEU A 274 -12.54 -14.97 -7.88
C LEU A 274 -13.54 -14.48 -8.95
N SER A 275 -14.03 -13.26 -8.79
CA SER A 275 -15.01 -12.66 -9.70
C SER A 275 -14.46 -12.60 -11.14
N GLY A 276 -15.22 -13.20 -12.08
CA GLY A 276 -14.85 -13.26 -13.49
C GLY A 276 -13.57 -14.04 -13.78
N GLY A 277 -13.02 -14.84 -12.83
CA GLY A 277 -11.74 -15.51 -12.99
C GLY A 277 -10.58 -14.55 -13.25
N THR A 278 -10.68 -13.32 -12.76
CA THR A 278 -9.78 -12.21 -13.15
C THR A 278 -9.05 -11.64 -11.94
N VAL A 279 -7.74 -11.41 -12.12
CA VAL A 279 -6.85 -10.66 -11.19
C VAL A 279 -6.53 -9.31 -11.83
N VAL A 280 -6.43 -8.25 -11.01
CA VAL A 280 -6.10 -6.89 -11.46
C VAL A 280 -4.69 -6.50 -10.97
N PRO A 281 -3.62 -6.86 -11.70
CA PRO A 281 -2.27 -6.34 -11.46
C PRO A 281 -2.11 -4.94 -12.07
N THR A 282 -0.97 -4.28 -11.79
CA THR A 282 -0.61 -3.03 -12.48
C THR A 282 0.19 -3.29 -13.76
N ILE A 283 0.33 -2.26 -14.59
CA ILE A 283 1.26 -2.30 -15.74
C ILE A 283 2.72 -2.51 -15.31
N ALA A 284 3.07 -2.26 -14.04
CA ALA A 284 4.40 -2.48 -13.50
C ALA A 284 4.60 -3.91 -12.92
N SER A 285 3.55 -4.68 -12.76
CA SER A 285 3.62 -6.09 -12.34
C SER A 285 4.39 -6.92 -13.37
N ASN A 286 5.14 -7.92 -12.92
CA ASN A 286 5.97 -8.74 -13.78
C ASN A 286 5.15 -9.44 -14.88
N PHE A 287 5.60 -9.39 -16.12
CA PHE A 287 4.91 -10.02 -17.24
C PHE A 287 4.80 -11.55 -17.08
N GLY A 288 5.74 -12.15 -16.35
CA GLY A 288 5.67 -13.55 -15.97
C GLY A 288 4.46 -13.90 -15.09
N LEU A 289 3.97 -12.94 -14.26
CA LEU A 289 2.70 -13.10 -13.54
C LEU A 289 1.55 -13.26 -14.53
N VAL A 290 1.42 -12.35 -15.51
CA VAL A 290 0.34 -12.38 -16.50
C VAL A 290 0.33 -13.72 -17.24
N LYS A 291 1.48 -14.17 -17.75
CA LYS A 291 1.63 -15.48 -18.39
C LYS A 291 1.27 -16.64 -17.47
N SER A 292 1.69 -16.58 -16.20
CA SER A 292 1.41 -17.64 -15.22
C SER A 292 -0.09 -17.72 -14.88
N LEU A 293 -0.78 -16.58 -14.79
CA LEU A 293 -2.23 -16.52 -14.61
C LEU A 293 -2.97 -17.13 -15.81
N GLU A 294 -2.58 -16.78 -17.03
CA GLU A 294 -3.16 -17.35 -18.25
C GLU A 294 -2.99 -18.88 -18.32
N LEU A 295 -1.79 -19.38 -17.99
CA LEU A 295 -1.52 -20.83 -17.92
C LEU A 295 -2.36 -21.53 -16.85
N ALA A 296 -2.72 -20.84 -15.78
CA ALA A 296 -3.60 -21.33 -14.73
C ALA A 296 -5.10 -21.19 -15.08
N GLY A 297 -5.44 -20.68 -16.28
CA GLY A 297 -6.81 -20.47 -16.74
C GLY A 297 -7.48 -19.23 -16.14
N LEU A 298 -6.70 -18.26 -15.64
CA LEU A 298 -7.17 -16.99 -15.14
C LEU A 298 -6.90 -15.87 -16.14
N SER A 299 -7.67 -14.78 -16.02
CA SER A 299 -7.43 -13.55 -16.78
C SER A 299 -6.67 -12.52 -15.94
N ALA A 300 -5.87 -11.70 -16.60
CA ALA A 300 -5.24 -10.53 -16.01
C ALA A 300 -5.75 -9.26 -16.71
N VAL A 301 -6.27 -8.30 -15.96
CA VAL A 301 -6.70 -7.00 -16.46
C VAL A 301 -5.85 -5.93 -15.79
N THR A 302 -4.88 -5.38 -16.52
CA THR A 302 -3.91 -4.44 -15.94
C THR A 302 -4.50 -3.06 -15.71
N SER A 303 -4.12 -2.44 -14.59
CA SER A 303 -4.41 -1.04 -14.24
C SER A 303 -3.18 -0.15 -14.40
N GLY A 304 -3.34 1.16 -14.25
CA GLY A 304 -2.22 2.06 -14.00
C GLY A 304 -1.50 1.74 -12.68
N VAL A 305 -0.29 2.28 -12.49
CA VAL A 305 0.48 2.13 -11.24
C VAL A 305 -0.18 2.96 -10.15
N GLY A 306 -0.30 2.39 -8.95
CA GLY A 306 -0.90 2.99 -7.77
C GLY A 306 -2.22 2.33 -7.39
N ASP A 307 -2.40 2.12 -6.10
CA ASP A 307 -3.54 1.44 -5.49
C ASP A 307 -4.91 2.02 -5.89
N ARG A 308 -5.00 3.34 -6.07
CA ARG A 308 -6.20 4.03 -6.56
C ARG A 308 -6.62 3.54 -7.95
N HIS A 309 -5.66 3.34 -8.86
CA HIS A 309 -5.93 2.84 -10.20
C HIS A 309 -6.31 1.35 -10.18
N VAL A 310 -5.65 0.57 -9.32
CA VAL A 310 -6.00 -0.84 -9.11
C VAL A 310 -7.45 -0.94 -8.64
N TYR A 311 -7.80 -0.20 -7.57
CA TYR A 311 -9.13 -0.26 -6.99
C TYR A 311 -10.22 0.25 -7.97
N ALA A 312 -9.96 1.36 -8.66
CA ALA A 312 -10.89 1.85 -9.68
C ALA A 312 -11.15 0.81 -10.77
N LYS A 313 -10.10 0.11 -11.23
CA LYS A 313 -10.22 -0.96 -12.22
C LYS A 313 -10.96 -2.19 -11.68
N MET A 314 -10.76 -2.52 -10.41
CA MET A 314 -11.52 -3.56 -9.73
C MET A 314 -13.02 -3.23 -9.67
N CYS A 315 -13.38 -2.00 -9.31
CA CYS A 315 -14.77 -1.54 -9.28
C CYS A 315 -15.41 -1.54 -10.67
N GLU A 316 -14.69 -1.06 -11.70
CA GLU A 316 -15.18 -1.02 -13.09
C GLU A 316 -15.58 -2.41 -13.60
N GLY A 317 -14.78 -3.43 -13.29
CA GLY A 317 -15.02 -4.80 -13.75
C GLY A 317 -15.71 -5.71 -12.73
N GLY A 318 -15.99 -5.24 -11.51
CA GLY A 318 -16.53 -6.06 -10.42
C GLY A 318 -15.55 -7.15 -9.96
N TYR A 319 -14.24 -6.90 -10.06
CA TYR A 319 -13.20 -7.87 -9.71
C TYR A 319 -12.91 -7.89 -8.22
N SER A 320 -12.61 -9.08 -7.69
CA SER A 320 -12.43 -9.30 -6.24
C SER A 320 -10.98 -9.32 -5.77
N LEU A 321 -9.99 -9.36 -6.68
CA LEU A 321 -8.57 -9.41 -6.32
C LEU A 321 -7.74 -8.49 -7.23
N GLY A 322 -6.95 -7.63 -6.64
CA GLY A 322 -6.00 -6.78 -7.35
C GLY A 322 -4.84 -6.36 -6.46
N GLY A 323 -3.80 -5.79 -7.05
CA GLY A 323 -2.66 -5.33 -6.26
C GLY A 323 -1.43 -4.97 -7.06
N GLU A 324 -0.34 -4.77 -6.35
CA GLU A 324 0.94 -4.32 -6.88
C GLU A 324 2.08 -5.28 -6.45
N GLN A 325 3.12 -5.36 -7.27
CA GLN A 325 4.34 -6.11 -6.94
C GLN A 325 4.94 -5.72 -5.57
N THR A 326 4.76 -4.47 -5.17
CA THR A 326 5.23 -3.94 -3.87
C THR A 326 4.50 -4.51 -2.65
N GLY A 327 3.50 -5.37 -2.86
CA GLY A 327 2.78 -6.05 -1.78
C GLY A 327 1.48 -5.36 -1.33
N HIS A 328 1.07 -4.27 -1.98
CA HIS A 328 -0.25 -3.67 -1.75
C HIS A 328 -1.32 -4.53 -2.45
N THR A 329 -1.97 -5.41 -1.70
CA THR A 329 -2.95 -6.37 -2.21
C THR A 329 -4.35 -6.03 -1.67
N ILE A 330 -5.33 -5.97 -2.57
CA ILE A 330 -6.73 -5.63 -2.27
C ILE A 330 -7.61 -6.86 -2.48
N PHE A 331 -8.30 -7.29 -1.42
CA PHE A 331 -9.34 -8.31 -1.46
C PHE A 331 -10.69 -7.60 -1.41
N GLY A 332 -11.23 -7.26 -2.60
CA GLY A 332 -12.40 -6.39 -2.75
C GLY A 332 -13.69 -6.86 -2.07
N ASP A 333 -13.80 -8.17 -1.78
CA ASP A 333 -14.93 -8.74 -1.03
C ASP A 333 -14.90 -8.38 0.48
N ILE A 334 -13.72 -7.93 0.98
CA ILE A 334 -13.47 -7.74 2.41
C ILE A 334 -13.03 -6.31 2.70
N GLU A 335 -12.07 -5.81 1.92
CA GLU A 335 -11.42 -4.53 2.15
C GLU A 335 -11.47 -3.65 0.89
N ARG A 336 -11.39 -2.34 1.08
CA ARG A 336 -11.42 -1.33 0.02
C ARG A 336 -10.06 -0.70 -0.28
N THR A 337 -9.06 -1.13 0.48
CA THR A 337 -7.65 -0.73 0.35
C THR A 337 -6.78 -1.93 0.63
N GLY A 338 -5.49 -1.85 0.34
CA GLY A 338 -4.56 -2.90 0.72
C GLY A 338 -4.43 -3.00 2.24
N ASP A 339 -4.41 -4.24 2.73
CA ASP A 339 -4.17 -4.58 4.11
C ASP A 339 -3.12 -5.69 4.19
N GLY A 340 -1.92 -5.31 4.69
CA GLY A 340 -0.80 -6.24 4.76
C GLY A 340 -1.07 -7.40 5.72
N ILE A 341 -1.76 -7.17 6.84
CA ILE A 341 -2.07 -8.23 7.81
C ILE A 341 -3.16 -9.15 7.25
N MET A 342 -4.19 -8.61 6.63
CA MET A 342 -5.18 -9.40 5.90
C MET A 342 -4.52 -10.23 4.79
N THR A 343 -3.61 -9.63 4.03
CA THR A 343 -2.86 -10.32 2.96
C THR A 343 -2.12 -11.53 3.52
N SER A 344 -1.39 -11.36 4.63
CA SER A 344 -0.70 -12.47 5.27
C SER A 344 -1.65 -13.57 5.78
N LEU A 345 -2.83 -13.20 6.28
CA LEU A 345 -3.88 -14.17 6.65
C LEU A 345 -4.41 -14.93 5.44
N ARG A 346 -4.62 -14.27 4.28
CA ARG A 346 -5.06 -14.92 3.05
C ARG A 346 -4.02 -15.89 2.49
N VAL A 347 -2.73 -15.52 2.54
CA VAL A 347 -1.64 -16.44 2.20
C VAL A 347 -1.65 -17.67 3.13
N MET A 348 -1.84 -17.47 4.44
CA MET A 348 -1.97 -18.56 5.39
C MET A 348 -3.21 -19.44 5.16
N GLU A 349 -4.34 -18.84 4.75
CA GLU A 349 -5.54 -19.60 4.33
C GLU A 349 -5.18 -20.59 3.22
N VAL A 350 -4.46 -20.13 2.19
CA VAL A 350 -4.05 -20.98 1.06
C VAL A 350 -3.12 -22.09 1.53
N ILE A 351 -2.05 -21.76 2.27
CA ILE A 351 -1.09 -22.75 2.79
C ILE A 351 -1.81 -23.84 3.60
N ARG A 352 -2.76 -23.47 4.45
CA ARG A 352 -3.51 -24.41 5.29
C ARG A 352 -4.50 -25.26 4.50
N ALA A 353 -5.19 -24.67 3.53
CA ALA A 353 -6.19 -25.35 2.72
C ALA A 353 -5.56 -26.36 1.74
N GLU A 354 -4.51 -25.92 1.03
CA GLU A 354 -3.82 -26.77 0.04
C GLU A 354 -2.84 -27.77 0.69
N ARG A 355 -2.41 -27.52 1.93
CA ARG A 355 -1.41 -28.33 2.67
C ARG A 355 -0.05 -28.38 1.95
N GLU A 356 0.28 -27.29 1.27
CA GLU A 356 1.54 -27.09 0.56
C GLU A 356 2.34 -25.96 1.20
N THR A 357 3.67 -26.01 1.03
CA THR A 357 4.54 -24.92 1.47
C THR A 357 4.40 -23.72 0.52
N LEU A 358 4.77 -22.52 1.00
CA LEU A 358 4.70 -21.32 0.14
C LEU A 358 5.58 -21.47 -1.09
N SER A 359 6.74 -22.13 -0.98
CA SER A 359 7.62 -22.40 -2.14
C SER A 359 7.00 -23.32 -3.18
N GLN A 360 6.13 -24.25 -2.78
CA GLN A 360 5.38 -25.11 -3.69
C GLN A 360 4.26 -24.35 -4.40
N LEU A 361 3.51 -23.56 -3.65
CA LEU A 361 2.40 -22.73 -4.16
C LEU A 361 2.88 -21.69 -5.18
N THR A 362 4.04 -21.08 -4.96
CA THR A 362 4.63 -20.09 -5.88
C THR A 362 5.39 -20.70 -7.06
N ALA A 363 5.75 -21.99 -7.00
CA ALA A 363 6.58 -22.63 -8.01
C ALA A 363 6.03 -22.53 -9.45
N PRO A 364 4.70 -22.56 -9.71
CA PRO A 364 4.16 -22.38 -11.06
C PRO A 364 4.23 -20.94 -11.56
N CYS A 365 4.28 -19.94 -10.67
CA CYS A 365 4.42 -18.52 -11.03
C CYS A 365 5.86 -18.22 -11.44
N LYS A 366 6.11 -18.10 -12.73
CA LYS A 366 7.45 -17.88 -13.30
C LYS A 366 7.65 -16.40 -13.58
N LEU A 367 8.20 -15.68 -12.61
CA LEU A 367 8.60 -14.29 -12.85
C LEU A 367 9.78 -14.22 -13.82
N LEU A 368 9.71 -13.26 -14.73
CA LEU A 368 10.78 -13.02 -15.70
C LEU A 368 11.89 -12.17 -15.07
N PRO A 369 13.17 -12.45 -15.42
CA PRO A 369 14.27 -11.54 -15.15
C PRO A 369 13.98 -10.13 -15.65
N GLN A 370 14.37 -9.12 -14.86
CA GLN A 370 14.13 -7.71 -15.12
C GLN A 370 15.46 -6.94 -15.24
N ALA A 371 15.50 -5.98 -16.16
CA ALA A 371 16.53 -4.95 -16.23
C ALA A 371 15.85 -3.58 -16.26
N GLN A 372 16.32 -2.64 -15.43
CA GLN A 372 15.72 -1.31 -15.36
C GLN A 372 16.79 -0.21 -15.27
N VAL A 373 16.44 0.95 -15.83
CA VAL A 373 17.27 2.15 -15.75
C VAL A 373 16.37 3.39 -15.75
N ALA A 374 16.86 4.46 -15.12
CA ALA A 374 16.27 5.79 -15.18
C ALA A 374 17.23 6.70 -15.98
N VAL A 375 16.78 7.21 -17.11
CA VAL A 375 17.60 8.07 -17.99
C VAL A 375 17.12 9.51 -17.85
N HIS A 376 18.03 10.42 -17.53
CA HIS A 376 17.75 11.86 -17.47
C HIS A 376 17.56 12.42 -18.88
N VAL A 377 16.49 13.17 -19.08
CA VAL A 377 16.18 13.85 -20.34
C VAL A 377 15.71 15.28 -20.06
N ALA A 378 16.01 16.19 -20.98
CA ALA A 378 15.61 17.61 -20.84
C ALA A 378 14.08 17.78 -20.99
N ASP A 379 13.49 17.09 -21.94
CA ASP A 379 12.06 17.07 -22.21
C ASP A 379 11.58 15.63 -22.38
N LYS A 380 10.74 15.18 -21.44
CA LYS A 380 10.23 13.81 -21.41
C LYS A 380 9.24 13.52 -22.55
N ASP A 381 8.49 14.54 -22.98
CA ASP A 381 7.51 14.38 -24.06
C ASP A 381 8.23 14.29 -25.40
N ALA A 382 9.10 15.24 -25.69
CA ALA A 382 9.89 15.24 -26.91
C ALA A 382 10.78 13.98 -27.03
N ALA A 383 11.36 13.50 -25.93
CA ALA A 383 12.18 12.29 -25.90
C ALA A 383 11.36 11.04 -26.28
N LEU A 384 10.14 10.88 -25.75
CA LEU A 384 9.28 9.75 -26.09
C LEU A 384 8.70 9.84 -27.50
N GLU A 385 8.52 11.02 -28.08
CA GLU A 385 8.07 11.23 -29.44
C GLU A 385 9.21 11.09 -30.47
N ASN A 386 10.46 11.04 -30.04
CA ASN A 386 11.61 10.92 -30.91
C ASN A 386 11.58 9.60 -31.69
N MET A 387 11.71 9.66 -33.01
CA MET A 387 11.69 8.51 -33.90
C MET A 387 12.79 7.48 -33.61
N GLY A 388 13.98 7.90 -33.18
CA GLY A 388 15.07 7.03 -32.80
C GLY A 388 14.74 6.18 -31.57
N VAL A 389 14.11 6.82 -30.56
CA VAL A 389 13.65 6.14 -29.35
C VAL A 389 12.51 5.18 -29.66
N GLN A 390 11.53 5.60 -30.46
CA GLN A 390 10.42 4.74 -30.86
C GLN A 390 10.88 3.51 -31.65
N ASN A 391 11.85 3.69 -32.55
CA ASN A 391 12.45 2.58 -33.27
C ASN A 391 13.20 1.61 -32.32
N ALA A 392 13.95 2.14 -31.37
CA ALA A 392 14.67 1.34 -30.38
C ALA A 392 13.71 0.52 -29.51
N ILE A 393 12.54 1.08 -29.13
CA ILE A 393 11.48 0.37 -28.41
C ILE A 393 10.92 -0.74 -29.27
N ALA A 394 10.52 -0.45 -30.51
CA ALA A 394 9.93 -1.44 -31.43
C ALA A 394 10.93 -2.59 -31.73
N GLU A 395 12.20 -2.30 -31.92
CA GLU A 395 13.23 -3.31 -32.12
C GLU A 395 13.48 -4.16 -30.86
N ALA A 396 13.42 -3.56 -29.67
CA ALA A 396 13.52 -4.30 -28.42
C ALA A 396 12.32 -5.24 -28.23
N GLU A 397 11.10 -4.77 -28.48
CA GLU A 397 9.88 -5.60 -28.44
C GLU A 397 9.92 -6.75 -29.45
N ALA A 398 10.34 -6.46 -30.69
CA ALA A 398 10.49 -7.48 -31.73
C ALA A 398 11.54 -8.55 -31.35
N ALA A 399 12.64 -8.15 -30.72
CA ALA A 399 13.68 -9.08 -30.28
C ALA A 399 13.19 -10.01 -29.16
N LEU A 400 12.26 -9.57 -28.33
CA LEU A 400 11.65 -10.39 -27.26
C LEU A 400 10.58 -11.35 -27.76
N ALA A 401 10.12 -11.22 -29.03
CA ALA A 401 9.23 -12.14 -29.73
C ALA A 401 7.97 -12.59 -28.94
N GLY A 402 7.43 -11.72 -28.07
CA GLY A 402 6.31 -12.03 -27.18
C GLY A 402 6.68 -12.87 -25.94
N GLU A 403 7.94 -13.28 -25.79
CA GLU A 403 8.42 -13.96 -24.58
C GLU A 403 8.75 -13.03 -23.44
N GLY A 404 8.89 -11.74 -23.73
CA GLY A 404 9.11 -10.67 -22.78
C GLY A 404 8.36 -9.40 -23.18
N ARG A 405 8.65 -8.29 -22.49
CA ARG A 405 8.12 -6.97 -22.81
C ARG A 405 9.08 -5.86 -22.42
N VAL A 406 8.84 -4.67 -22.92
CA VAL A 406 9.45 -3.43 -22.44
C VAL A 406 8.38 -2.47 -21.94
N LEU A 407 8.69 -1.70 -20.91
CA LEU A 407 7.84 -0.64 -20.37
C LEU A 407 8.66 0.64 -20.27
N VAL A 408 8.31 1.65 -21.06
CA VAL A 408 8.98 2.95 -21.07
C VAL A 408 8.00 4.00 -20.60
N ARG A 409 8.31 4.70 -19.51
CA ARG A 409 7.39 5.67 -18.91
C ARG A 409 8.09 6.90 -18.33
N LYS A 410 7.39 8.02 -18.33
CA LYS A 410 7.83 9.24 -17.64
C LYS A 410 7.79 9.04 -16.13
N SER A 411 8.79 9.56 -15.41
CA SER A 411 8.66 9.76 -13.97
C SER A 411 7.71 10.93 -13.68
N GLY A 412 6.82 10.76 -12.71
CA GLY A 412 5.92 11.82 -12.27
C GLY A 412 6.62 12.95 -11.51
N THR A 413 7.70 12.62 -10.79
CA THR A 413 8.37 13.52 -9.85
C THR A 413 9.76 13.99 -10.31
N GLU A 414 10.41 13.25 -11.21
CA GLU A 414 11.79 13.50 -11.64
C GLU A 414 11.85 13.74 -13.16
N SER A 415 12.90 14.41 -13.61
CA SER A 415 13.18 14.62 -15.05
C SER A 415 13.85 13.42 -15.69
N VAL A 416 13.23 12.23 -15.52
CA VAL A 416 13.75 10.97 -16.08
C VAL A 416 12.66 10.19 -16.81
N ILE A 417 13.09 9.40 -17.79
CA ILE A 417 12.33 8.32 -18.38
C ILE A 417 12.81 7.02 -17.73
N ARG A 418 11.87 6.22 -17.24
CA ARG A 418 12.13 4.90 -16.68
C ARG A 418 11.91 3.85 -17.75
N VAL A 419 12.93 3.04 -17.98
CA VAL A 419 12.92 1.90 -18.90
C VAL A 419 13.01 0.64 -18.06
N LEU A 420 12.04 -0.25 -18.25
CA LEU A 420 12.01 -1.60 -17.71
C LEU A 420 11.96 -2.58 -18.90
N ALA A 421 12.79 -3.58 -18.89
CA ALA A 421 12.72 -4.72 -19.81
C ALA A 421 12.61 -6.01 -19.01
N GLU A 422 11.77 -6.92 -19.48
CA GLU A 422 11.53 -8.24 -18.92
C GLU A 422 11.71 -9.29 -20.02
N ALA A 423 12.46 -10.33 -19.73
CA ALA A 423 12.80 -11.35 -20.73
C ALA A 423 13.00 -12.73 -20.08
N PRO A 424 12.98 -13.83 -20.87
CA PRO A 424 13.21 -15.19 -20.36
C PRO A 424 14.56 -15.37 -19.64
N ASP A 425 15.57 -14.58 -19.99
CA ASP A 425 16.87 -14.56 -19.31
C ASP A 425 17.39 -13.14 -19.11
N GLN A 426 18.31 -12.97 -18.16
CA GLN A 426 18.86 -11.67 -17.76
C GLN A 426 19.61 -10.98 -18.91
N ALA A 427 20.30 -11.73 -19.75
CA ALA A 427 21.08 -11.16 -20.86
C ALA A 427 20.16 -10.51 -21.91
N ALA A 428 19.02 -11.13 -22.21
CA ALA A 428 18.01 -10.58 -23.11
C ALA A 428 17.33 -9.34 -22.52
N ALA A 429 17.01 -9.35 -21.20
CA ALA A 429 16.45 -8.18 -20.50
C ALA A 429 17.44 -7.01 -20.53
N ASP A 430 18.73 -7.24 -20.20
CA ASP A 430 19.78 -6.23 -20.22
C ASP A 430 19.98 -5.65 -21.63
N ALA A 431 19.96 -6.50 -22.67
CA ALA A 431 20.14 -6.07 -24.06
C ALA A 431 18.97 -5.17 -24.53
N ALA A 432 17.72 -5.56 -24.20
CA ALA A 432 16.54 -4.77 -24.54
C ALA A 432 16.55 -3.41 -23.82
N MET A 433 16.83 -3.40 -22.51
CA MET A 433 16.91 -2.19 -21.71
C MET A 433 18.02 -1.24 -22.23
N LYS A 434 19.24 -1.75 -22.46
CA LYS A 434 20.39 -0.96 -22.96
C LYS A 434 20.11 -0.35 -24.32
N ARG A 435 19.44 -1.05 -25.23
CA ARG A 435 19.08 -0.53 -26.56
C ARG A 435 18.27 0.75 -26.45
N ILE A 436 17.26 0.76 -25.57
CA ILE A 436 16.38 1.92 -25.37
C ILE A 436 17.12 3.04 -24.61
N ALA A 437 17.87 2.66 -23.57
CA ALA A 437 18.66 3.62 -22.80
C ALA A 437 19.65 4.40 -23.67
N ASN A 438 20.39 3.71 -24.54
CA ASN A 438 21.35 4.35 -25.46
C ASN A 438 20.64 5.32 -26.45
N ALA A 439 19.42 5.00 -26.89
CA ALA A 439 18.66 5.90 -27.77
C ALA A 439 18.16 7.15 -27.02
N LEU A 440 17.84 7.03 -25.74
CA LEU A 440 17.47 8.15 -24.86
C LEU A 440 18.70 9.03 -24.49
N GLU A 441 19.84 8.42 -24.23
CA GLU A 441 21.09 9.13 -23.90
C GLU A 441 21.71 9.85 -25.11
N ALA A 442 21.31 9.51 -26.32
CA ALA A 442 21.76 10.16 -27.56
C ALA A 442 20.98 11.44 -27.91
N LEU A 443 19.96 11.82 -27.11
CA LEU A 443 19.17 13.05 -27.28
C LEU A 443 19.82 14.25 -26.59
#